data_6872aa2d0dd74fef6d7c7a1fefade49c
#
_entry.id   6872aa2d0dd74fef6d7c7a1fefade49c
#
_cell.length_a   1.000
_cell.length_b   1.000
_cell.length_c   1.000
_cell.angle_alpha   90.00
_cell.angle_beta   90.00
_cell.angle_gamma   90.00
#
_symmetry.space_group_name_H-M   'P 1'
#
loop_
_entity.id
_entity.type
_entity.pdbx_description
1 polymer ?
#
loop_
_entity_poly.entity_id
_entity_poly.type
_entity_poly.pdbx_seq_one_letter_code
_entity_poly.pdbx_strand_id
1 'polypeptide(L)'
;MRADDSRGMLAIVALTATLTGAAAAAQQAEPAARAPQPKPLVPVAASTLVRNPQPYIGLGVTVTGSVARVLGGSTFTLAQNRTDGSTGDVLVVAPVLTAALAPRSYVTVIGEVVAFDAARVAERMKNVALPEGVAERYRGKPAVLATSVITSSLTDIARIPPPPLTPEEQSLQQSMKAIGAAFATLRLADPAKAREEAEAAGTLAKTFADVEAFWKTRSRPDAVQWTADARKAVDSLAAAIGAGQWEAVKGGVPTLQQACQSCHAAYRERLDDGSYRLKK
;
A
#
# COMPACT_ATOMS: atom_id res chain seq x y z
N MET A 1 -67.82 76.25 -3.02
CA MET A 1 -68.82 75.71 -2.08
C MET A 1 -68.55 74.29 -1.84
N ARG A 2 -68.29 73.90 -0.52
CA ARG A 2 -68.24 72.56 0.09
C ARG A 2 -67.38 71.54 -0.63
N ALA A 3 -66.23 71.14 -0.13
CA ALA A 3 -65.90 70.32 1.03
C ALA A 3 -66.70 68.98 1.03
N ASP A 4 -66.00 67.86 0.77
CA ASP A 4 -66.27 66.64 1.55
C ASP A 4 -64.99 65.79 1.65
N ASP A 5 -64.68 65.53 2.89
CA ASP A 5 -63.64 64.62 3.40
C ASP A 5 -64.06 63.18 3.22
N SER A 6 -63.21 62.36 2.71
CA SER A 6 -63.32 60.93 2.95
C SER A 6 -61.96 60.30 3.23
N ARG A 7 -61.70 60.13 4.51
CA ARG A 7 -60.57 59.39 5.08
C ARG A 7 -60.66 57.93 4.67
N GLY A 8 -59.76 57.51 3.81
CA GLY A 8 -59.52 56.12 3.51
C GLY A 8 -58.42 55.56 4.41
N MET A 9 -58.80 54.67 5.25
CA MET A 9 -58.02 53.97 6.25
C MET A 9 -57.10 52.96 5.56
N LEU A 10 -55.79 53.20 5.57
CA LEU A 10 -54.77 52.23 5.10
C LEU A 10 -54.64 51.12 6.14
N ALA A 11 -55.12 49.94 5.80
CA ALA A 11 -54.81 48.72 6.56
C ALA A 11 -53.38 48.23 6.19
N ILE A 12 -52.45 48.34 7.11
CA ILE A 12 -51.11 47.77 7.00
C ILE A 12 -51.23 46.28 7.35
N VAL A 13 -51.17 45.42 6.33
CA VAL A 13 -51.02 43.97 6.56
C VAL A 13 -49.50 43.68 6.80
N ALA A 14 -49.19 43.45 8.04
CA ALA A 14 -47.85 42.99 8.42
C ALA A 14 -47.69 41.50 8.04
N LEU A 15 -46.96 41.26 6.98
CA LEU A 15 -46.58 39.90 6.56
C LEU A 15 -45.35 39.45 7.38
N THR A 16 -45.56 38.71 8.47
CA THR A 16 -44.48 38.07 9.25
C THR A 16 -44.01 36.87 8.50
N ALA A 17 -42.88 37.01 7.79
CA ALA A 17 -42.18 35.87 7.20
C ALA A 17 -41.36 35.18 8.31
N THR A 18 -41.85 34.03 8.76
CA THR A 18 -41.10 33.10 9.61
C THR A 18 -40.04 32.40 8.78
N LEU A 19 -38.79 32.89 8.90
CA LEU A 19 -37.62 32.14 8.42
C LEU A 19 -37.40 30.95 9.33
N THR A 20 -37.88 29.76 8.94
CA THR A 20 -37.39 28.50 9.47
C THR A 20 -36.01 28.20 8.88
N GLY A 21 -35.00 28.60 9.63
CA GLY A 21 -33.61 28.23 9.33
C GLY A 21 -33.42 26.73 9.53
N ALA A 22 -33.38 25.97 8.44
CA ALA A 22 -32.89 24.62 8.47
C ALA A 22 -31.35 24.68 8.76
N ALA A 23 -30.99 24.46 10.02
CA ALA A 23 -29.59 24.22 10.39
C ALA A 23 -29.15 22.91 9.73
N ALA A 24 -28.47 23.00 8.60
CA ALA A 24 -27.75 21.90 8.02
C ALA A 24 -26.64 21.54 9.01
N ALA A 25 -26.83 20.48 9.79
CA ALA A 25 -25.79 19.87 10.60
C ALA A 25 -24.69 19.38 9.63
N ALA A 26 -23.63 20.14 9.49
CA ALA A 26 -22.40 19.68 8.85
C ALA A 26 -21.89 18.50 9.69
N GLN A 27 -22.18 17.28 9.24
CA GLN A 27 -21.53 16.08 9.74
C GLN A 27 -20.03 16.25 9.44
N GLN A 28 -19.27 16.62 10.47
CA GLN A 28 -17.84 16.54 10.45
C GLN A 28 -17.50 15.07 10.24
N ALA A 29 -17.06 14.73 9.02
CA ALA A 29 -16.50 13.42 8.75
C ALA A 29 -15.34 13.22 9.76
N GLU A 30 -15.47 12.22 10.63
CA GLU A 30 -14.38 11.79 11.50
C GLU A 30 -13.14 11.59 10.63
N PRO A 31 -11.97 12.15 11.01
CA PRO A 31 -10.74 11.94 10.26
C PRO A 31 -10.48 10.45 10.23
N ALA A 32 -10.50 9.87 9.03
CA ALA A 32 -10.19 8.47 8.81
C ALA A 32 -8.94 8.10 9.62
N ALA A 33 -9.06 7.06 10.46
CA ALA A 33 -8.02 6.62 11.36
C ALA A 33 -6.71 6.52 10.57
N ARG A 34 -5.75 7.37 10.93
CA ARG A 34 -4.44 7.46 10.26
C ARG A 34 -3.82 6.09 10.34
N ALA A 35 -3.52 5.48 9.20
CA ALA A 35 -2.83 4.18 9.14
C ALA A 35 -1.60 4.24 10.07
N PRO A 36 -1.37 3.21 10.91
CA PRO A 36 -0.27 3.22 11.86
C PRO A 36 1.04 3.48 11.10
N GLN A 37 1.71 4.58 11.46
CA GLN A 37 2.98 4.91 10.85
C GLN A 37 4.01 3.84 11.23
N PRO A 38 4.82 3.34 10.29
CA PRO A 38 5.85 2.37 10.61
C PRO A 38 6.79 2.98 11.65
N LYS A 39 7.02 2.25 12.74
CA LYS A 39 7.96 2.67 13.78
C LYS A 39 9.34 2.90 13.14
N PRO A 40 10.02 4.00 13.45
CA PRO A 40 11.34 4.28 12.89
C PRO A 40 12.33 3.17 13.27
N LEU A 41 13.12 2.73 12.30
CA LEU A 41 14.18 1.76 12.52
C LEU A 41 15.42 2.47 13.08
N VAL A 42 16.01 1.90 14.11
CA VAL A 42 17.23 2.42 14.75
C VAL A 42 18.43 1.66 14.20
N PRO A 43 19.38 2.31 13.50
CA PRO A 43 20.63 1.69 13.13
C PRO A 43 21.45 1.40 14.40
N VAL A 44 21.90 0.14 14.57
CA VAL A 44 22.68 -0.26 15.75
C VAL A 44 23.75 -1.29 15.38
N ALA A 45 24.91 -1.20 16.03
CA ALA A 45 25.97 -2.18 15.87
C ALA A 45 25.66 -3.46 16.64
N ALA A 46 25.99 -4.63 16.06
CA ALA A 46 25.82 -5.92 16.76
C ALA A 46 26.55 -5.94 18.11
N SER A 47 27.75 -5.39 18.18
CA SER A 47 28.53 -5.27 19.43
C SER A 47 27.84 -4.40 20.49
N THR A 48 27.07 -3.39 20.10
CA THR A 48 26.30 -2.56 21.02
C THR A 48 25.14 -3.34 21.62
N LEU A 49 24.42 -4.13 20.80
CA LEU A 49 23.35 -4.99 21.30
C LEU A 49 23.84 -6.03 22.30
N VAL A 50 25.06 -6.56 22.09
CA VAL A 50 25.66 -7.51 23.06
C VAL A 50 26.00 -6.84 24.38
N ARG A 51 26.62 -5.64 24.34
CA ARG A 51 27.12 -4.97 25.54
C ARG A 51 26.06 -4.23 26.32
N ASN A 52 25.11 -3.60 25.64
CA ASN A 52 24.06 -2.79 26.25
C ASN A 52 22.73 -2.94 25.50
N PRO A 53 22.03 -4.07 25.64
CA PRO A 53 20.79 -4.34 24.92
C PRO A 53 19.59 -3.54 25.43
N GLN A 54 19.57 -3.16 26.70
CA GLN A 54 18.38 -2.64 27.39
C GLN A 54 17.69 -1.46 26.66
N PRO A 55 18.41 -0.45 26.13
CA PRO A 55 17.77 0.66 25.42
C PRO A 55 17.08 0.26 24.12
N TYR A 56 17.37 -0.93 23.59
CA TYR A 56 16.89 -1.40 22.29
C TYR A 56 15.79 -2.46 22.39
N ILE A 57 15.56 -3.04 23.57
CA ILE A 57 14.51 -4.05 23.75
C ILE A 57 13.14 -3.48 23.36
N GLY A 58 12.44 -4.17 22.47
CA GLY A 58 11.15 -3.77 21.91
C GLY A 58 11.23 -2.77 20.75
N LEU A 59 12.44 -2.32 20.38
CA LEU A 59 12.62 -1.42 19.23
C LEU A 59 12.88 -2.18 17.94
N GLY A 60 12.39 -1.61 16.83
CA GLY A 60 12.80 -2.01 15.49
C GLY A 60 14.21 -1.50 15.21
N VAL A 61 15.10 -2.38 14.77
CA VAL A 61 16.50 -2.05 14.48
C VAL A 61 16.92 -2.48 13.09
N THR A 62 17.98 -1.82 12.59
CA THR A 62 18.79 -2.27 11.47
C THR A 62 20.19 -2.57 11.94
N VAL A 63 20.63 -3.82 11.79
CA VAL A 63 21.94 -4.32 12.22
C VAL A 63 22.69 -4.85 11.01
N THR A 64 23.83 -4.26 10.68
CA THR A 64 24.75 -4.81 9.66
C THR A 64 25.94 -5.47 10.33
N GLY A 65 26.25 -6.69 9.93
CA GLY A 65 27.35 -7.43 10.49
C GLY A 65 27.70 -8.69 9.70
N SER A 66 28.67 -9.42 10.19
CA SER A 66 29.13 -10.68 9.63
C SER A 66 28.38 -11.85 10.29
N VAL A 67 27.95 -12.83 9.52
CA VAL A 67 27.42 -14.11 10.05
C VAL A 67 28.53 -14.82 10.81
N ALA A 68 28.41 -14.91 12.12
CA ALA A 68 29.40 -15.58 12.95
C ALA A 68 29.22 -17.11 12.90
N ARG A 69 28.00 -17.57 13.08
CA ARG A 69 27.62 -18.99 13.06
C ARG A 69 26.24 -19.17 12.48
N VAL A 70 26.05 -20.19 11.67
CA VAL A 70 24.73 -20.72 11.28
C VAL A 70 24.40 -21.85 12.24
N LEU A 71 23.29 -21.70 12.99
CA LEU A 71 22.90 -22.65 14.03
C LEU A 71 21.97 -23.72 13.50
N GLY A 72 21.28 -23.45 12.39
CA GLY A 72 20.37 -24.33 11.70
C GLY A 72 19.01 -23.69 11.42
N GLY A 73 18.28 -24.22 10.45
CA GLY A 73 17.01 -23.65 10.00
C GLY A 73 17.15 -22.18 9.60
N SER A 74 16.37 -21.33 10.22
CA SER A 74 16.41 -19.86 10.02
C SER A 74 17.07 -19.10 11.18
N THR A 75 17.97 -19.77 11.93
CA THR A 75 18.61 -19.25 13.12
C THR A 75 20.14 -19.16 12.92
N PHE A 76 20.68 -17.99 13.18
CA PHE A 76 22.13 -17.73 13.07
C PHE A 76 22.57 -16.66 14.06
N THR A 77 23.87 -16.44 14.17
CA THR A 77 24.42 -15.35 15.00
C THR A 77 25.16 -14.34 14.16
N LEU A 78 25.08 -13.08 14.57
CA LEU A 78 25.67 -11.93 13.90
C LEU A 78 26.73 -11.30 14.78
N ALA A 79 27.92 -11.12 14.26
CA ALA A 79 29.03 -10.38 14.90
C ALA A 79 29.28 -9.07 14.16
N GLN A 80 29.87 -8.08 14.85
CA GLN A 80 30.20 -6.81 14.23
C GLN A 80 31.25 -6.97 13.13
N ASN A 81 32.31 -7.75 13.39
CA ASN A 81 33.42 -7.96 12.51
C ASN A 81 33.71 -9.43 12.25
N ARG A 82 34.40 -9.71 11.13
CA ARG A 82 34.78 -11.08 10.74
C ARG A 82 35.78 -11.77 11.67
N THR A 83 36.53 -11.02 12.47
CA THR A 83 37.84 -11.44 12.94
C THR A 83 37.95 -11.80 14.39
N ASP A 84 36.96 -11.47 15.22
CA ASP A 84 37.10 -11.81 16.62
C ASP A 84 35.83 -12.30 17.28
N GLY A 85 35.87 -13.47 17.84
CA GLY A 85 34.90 -13.94 18.81
C GLY A 85 34.91 -13.17 20.13
N SER A 86 35.70 -12.07 20.23
CA SER A 86 35.96 -11.34 21.47
C SER A 86 34.85 -10.42 21.91
N THR A 87 33.98 -9.95 20.99
CA THR A 87 32.91 -9.02 21.32
C THR A 87 31.53 -9.66 21.52
N GLY A 88 31.44 -10.99 21.35
CA GLY A 88 30.19 -11.71 21.37
C GLY A 88 29.37 -11.54 20.09
N ASP A 89 28.37 -12.39 19.95
CA ASP A 89 27.48 -12.42 18.83
C ASP A 89 26.01 -12.31 19.27
N VAL A 90 25.19 -11.63 18.47
CA VAL A 90 23.74 -11.49 18.68
C VAL A 90 23.02 -12.62 17.96
N LEU A 91 22.11 -13.29 18.67
CA LEU A 91 21.21 -14.26 18.05
C LEU A 91 20.24 -13.57 17.10
N VAL A 92 20.09 -14.13 15.91
CA VAL A 92 19.07 -13.73 14.92
C VAL A 92 18.17 -14.93 14.66
N VAL A 93 16.87 -14.70 14.76
CA VAL A 93 15.84 -15.67 14.40
C VAL A 93 15.02 -15.06 13.27
N ALA A 94 15.03 -15.69 12.09
CA ALA A 94 14.25 -15.26 10.93
C ALA A 94 13.05 -16.20 10.72
N PRO A 95 11.95 -15.74 10.11
CA PRO A 95 10.78 -16.58 9.82
C PRO A 95 11.12 -17.71 8.83
N VAL A 96 12.02 -17.43 7.92
CA VAL A 96 12.52 -18.36 6.89
C VAL A 96 13.86 -17.84 6.38
N LEU A 97 14.67 -18.71 5.81
CA LEU A 97 15.80 -18.33 4.96
C LEU A 97 15.63 -19.05 3.61
N THR A 98 15.38 -18.30 2.55
CA THR A 98 15.16 -18.81 1.19
C THR A 98 16.48 -19.13 0.45
N ALA A 99 17.61 -18.73 1.03
CA ALA A 99 18.95 -19.07 0.58
C ALA A 99 19.86 -19.39 1.77
N ALA A 100 20.86 -20.21 1.55
CA ALA A 100 21.85 -20.56 2.56
C ALA A 100 22.72 -19.36 2.93
N LEU A 101 22.95 -19.17 4.22
CA LEU A 101 23.91 -18.22 4.75
C LEU A 101 25.27 -18.91 4.91
N ALA A 102 26.32 -18.25 4.41
CA ALA A 102 27.68 -18.69 4.66
C ALA A 102 28.27 -17.98 5.90
N PRO A 103 29.00 -18.67 6.79
CA PRO A 103 29.80 -18.02 7.82
C PRO A 103 30.72 -16.95 7.20
N ARG A 104 30.91 -15.84 7.90
CA ARG A 104 31.68 -14.67 7.46
C ARG A 104 31.08 -13.88 6.31
N SER A 105 29.89 -14.22 5.78
CA SER A 105 29.19 -13.33 4.86
C SER A 105 28.61 -12.13 5.60
N TYR A 106 28.56 -10.97 4.93
CA TYR A 106 27.89 -9.79 5.47
C TYR A 106 26.41 -9.79 5.13
N VAL A 107 25.60 -9.45 6.13
CA VAL A 107 24.15 -9.27 5.97
C VAL A 107 23.69 -8.03 6.74
N THR A 108 22.60 -7.45 6.27
CA THR A 108 21.85 -6.45 7.02
C THR A 108 20.57 -7.10 7.52
N VAL A 109 20.39 -7.12 8.83
CA VAL A 109 19.20 -7.65 9.51
C VAL A 109 18.31 -6.51 9.94
N ILE A 110 17.04 -6.57 9.57
CA ILE A 110 15.99 -5.68 10.06
C ILE A 110 15.07 -6.52 10.93
N GLY A 111 14.78 -6.04 12.15
CA GLY A 111 13.93 -6.79 13.07
C GLY A 111 13.75 -6.09 14.40
N GLU A 112 13.08 -6.75 15.34
CA GLU A 112 12.87 -6.25 16.69
C GLU A 112 13.87 -6.89 17.64
N VAL A 113 14.46 -6.09 18.52
CA VAL A 113 15.31 -6.59 19.61
C VAL A 113 14.46 -7.11 20.75
N VAL A 114 14.73 -8.30 21.19
CA VAL A 114 14.04 -8.93 22.33
C VAL A 114 15.04 -9.50 23.34
N ALA A 115 14.64 -9.60 24.60
CA ALA A 115 15.27 -10.55 25.51
C ALA A 115 14.79 -11.94 25.11
N PHE A 116 15.73 -12.79 24.69
CA PHE A 116 15.36 -14.08 24.11
C PHE A 116 14.66 -15.01 25.10
N ASP A 117 13.48 -15.44 24.69
CA ASP A 117 12.68 -16.46 25.37
C ASP A 117 12.06 -17.37 24.31
N ALA A 118 12.33 -18.66 24.40
CA ALA A 118 11.92 -19.63 23.38
C ALA A 118 10.39 -19.72 23.23
N ALA A 119 9.62 -19.60 24.31
CA ALA A 119 8.16 -19.64 24.27
C ALA A 119 7.59 -18.41 23.55
N ARG A 120 8.11 -17.22 23.85
CA ARG A 120 7.74 -15.97 23.16
C ARG A 120 8.11 -15.96 21.69
N VAL A 121 9.28 -16.55 21.35
CA VAL A 121 9.68 -16.69 19.94
C VAL A 121 8.70 -17.60 19.20
N ALA A 122 8.34 -18.75 19.77
CA ALA A 122 7.38 -19.68 19.18
C ALA A 122 5.99 -19.07 19.00
N GLU A 123 5.54 -18.25 19.94
CA GLU A 123 4.27 -17.52 19.83
C GLU A 123 4.28 -16.50 18.68
N ARG A 124 5.37 -15.73 18.54
CA ARG A 124 5.50 -14.65 17.55
C ARG A 124 5.89 -15.14 16.16
N MET A 125 6.62 -16.25 16.09
CA MET A 125 7.15 -16.82 14.84
C MET A 125 6.66 -18.26 14.68
N LYS A 126 5.38 -18.44 14.39
CA LYS A 126 4.62 -19.71 14.43
C LYS A 126 5.24 -20.90 13.68
N ASN A 127 6.13 -20.67 12.72
CA ASN A 127 6.70 -21.70 11.86
C ASN A 127 8.22 -21.88 12.04
N VAL A 128 8.80 -21.31 13.08
CA VAL A 128 10.24 -21.37 13.32
C VAL A 128 10.53 -22.49 14.31
N ALA A 129 11.25 -23.53 13.86
CA ALA A 129 11.85 -24.53 14.73
C ALA A 129 13.21 -24.02 15.20
N LEU A 130 13.38 -23.84 16.51
CA LEU A 130 14.67 -23.48 17.08
C LEU A 130 15.57 -24.74 17.10
N PRO A 131 16.84 -24.63 16.69
CA PRO A 131 17.80 -25.73 16.81
C PRO A 131 18.02 -26.14 18.27
N GLU A 132 18.44 -27.37 18.46
CA GLU A 132 18.75 -27.93 19.78
C GLU A 132 19.79 -27.08 20.52
N GLY A 133 19.60 -26.89 21.81
CA GLY A 133 20.49 -26.12 22.70
C GLY A 133 20.43 -24.60 22.55
N VAL A 134 19.71 -24.08 21.52
CA VAL A 134 19.57 -22.62 21.35
C VAL A 134 18.76 -22.00 22.50
N ALA A 135 17.71 -22.69 22.92
CA ALA A 135 16.82 -22.19 23.97
C ALA A 135 17.56 -21.96 25.30
N GLU A 136 18.42 -22.88 25.71
CA GLU A 136 19.20 -22.77 26.95
C GLU A 136 20.32 -21.76 26.81
N ARG A 137 21.07 -21.82 25.69
CA ARG A 137 22.28 -21.02 25.47
C ARG A 137 22.01 -19.52 25.39
N TYR A 138 20.85 -19.12 24.84
CA TYR A 138 20.52 -17.73 24.58
C TYR A 138 19.43 -17.17 25.51
N ARG A 139 18.89 -17.93 26.45
CA ARG A 139 17.86 -17.49 27.38
C ARG A 139 18.27 -16.17 28.06
N GLY A 140 17.38 -15.17 27.98
CA GLY A 140 17.58 -13.84 28.55
C GLY A 140 18.61 -12.96 27.83
N LYS A 141 19.35 -13.49 26.87
CA LYS A 141 20.30 -12.70 26.06
C LYS A 141 19.57 -11.89 24.99
N PRO A 142 20.19 -10.80 24.46
CA PRO A 142 19.60 -10.06 23.35
C PRO A 142 19.53 -10.94 22.10
N ALA A 143 18.40 -10.86 21.43
CA ALA A 143 18.19 -11.47 20.13
C ALA A 143 17.42 -10.51 19.21
N VAL A 144 17.58 -10.68 17.88
CA VAL A 144 16.82 -9.97 16.88
C VAL A 144 15.83 -10.94 16.24
N LEU A 145 14.53 -10.65 16.38
CA LEU A 145 13.48 -11.31 15.61
C LEU A 145 13.40 -10.62 14.25
N ALA A 146 14.03 -11.23 13.26
CA ALA A 146 14.21 -10.62 11.94
C ALA A 146 12.90 -10.63 11.14
N THR A 147 12.62 -9.53 10.47
CA THR A 147 11.62 -9.40 9.42
C THR A 147 12.25 -9.39 8.03
N SER A 148 13.55 -9.05 7.96
CA SER A 148 14.36 -9.05 6.74
C SER A 148 15.78 -9.46 7.04
N VAL A 149 16.37 -10.23 6.13
CA VAL A 149 17.81 -10.57 6.13
C VAL A 149 18.33 -10.31 4.72
N ILE A 150 19.00 -9.18 4.56
CA ILE A 150 19.43 -8.68 3.26
C ILE A 150 20.92 -9.03 3.06
N THR A 151 21.20 -9.78 2.03
CA THR A 151 22.58 -10.17 1.66
C THR A 151 23.32 -9.03 0.99
N SER A 152 24.63 -9.19 0.77
CA SER A 152 25.45 -8.22 0.00
C SER A 152 25.01 -8.04 -1.46
N SER A 153 24.25 -8.99 -2.01
CA SER A 153 23.60 -8.87 -3.33
C SER A 153 22.25 -8.14 -3.28
N LEU A 154 21.93 -7.50 -2.16
CA LEU A 154 20.66 -6.79 -1.92
C LEU A 154 19.39 -7.69 -2.01
N THR A 155 19.56 -8.99 -1.81
CA THR A 155 18.45 -9.94 -1.79
C THR A 155 17.98 -10.16 -0.37
N ASP A 156 16.68 -9.97 -0.10
CA ASP A 156 16.08 -10.31 1.19
C ASP A 156 15.73 -11.81 1.21
N ILE A 157 16.50 -12.58 1.95
CA ILE A 157 16.35 -14.03 2.07
C ILE A 157 15.43 -14.47 3.23
N ALA A 158 14.96 -13.54 4.04
CA ALA A 158 14.00 -13.84 5.12
C ALA A 158 12.53 -13.74 4.66
N ARG A 159 12.30 -13.48 3.39
CA ARG A 159 10.98 -13.39 2.79
C ARG A 159 10.77 -14.50 1.77
N ILE A 160 9.62 -15.15 1.86
CA ILE A 160 9.16 -16.01 0.78
C ILE A 160 8.66 -15.09 -0.32
N PRO A 161 9.26 -15.10 -1.51
CA PRO A 161 8.76 -14.30 -2.61
C PRO A 161 7.31 -14.74 -2.91
N PRO A 162 6.42 -13.80 -3.28
CA PRO A 162 5.08 -14.17 -3.68
C PRO A 162 5.17 -15.13 -4.88
N PRO A 163 4.24 -16.08 -5.01
CA PRO A 163 4.23 -16.99 -6.14
C PRO A 163 4.17 -16.17 -7.45
N PRO A 164 4.79 -16.65 -8.54
CA PRO A 164 4.75 -15.95 -9.81
C PRO A 164 3.30 -15.71 -10.26
N LEU A 165 3.09 -14.62 -10.99
CA LEU A 165 1.77 -14.33 -11.56
C LEU A 165 1.41 -15.38 -12.61
N THR A 166 0.15 -15.77 -12.66
CA THR A 166 -0.36 -16.60 -13.76
C THR A 166 -0.30 -15.82 -15.10
N PRO A 167 -0.35 -16.51 -16.26
CA PRO A 167 -0.38 -15.82 -17.55
C PRO A 167 -1.51 -14.79 -17.66
N GLU A 168 -2.69 -15.10 -17.12
CA GLU A 168 -3.84 -14.19 -17.09
C GLU A 168 -3.59 -12.97 -16.20
N GLU A 169 -2.97 -13.16 -15.04
CA GLU A 169 -2.60 -12.06 -14.14
C GLU A 169 -1.50 -11.18 -14.75
N GLN A 170 -0.56 -11.79 -15.51
CA GLN A 170 0.45 -11.03 -16.27
C GLN A 170 -0.20 -10.19 -17.36
N SER A 171 -1.16 -10.77 -18.10
CA SER A 171 -1.93 -10.05 -19.12
C SER A 171 -2.70 -8.90 -18.52
N LEU A 172 -3.41 -9.12 -17.40
CA LEU A 172 -4.09 -8.05 -16.67
C LEU A 172 -3.12 -6.94 -16.21
N GLN A 173 -1.94 -7.31 -15.72
CA GLN A 173 -0.94 -6.32 -15.31
C GLN A 173 -0.46 -5.46 -16.49
N GLN A 174 -0.30 -6.06 -17.69
CA GLN A 174 0.04 -5.33 -18.91
C GLN A 174 -1.10 -4.39 -19.31
N SER A 175 -2.35 -4.87 -19.27
CA SER A 175 -3.54 -4.05 -19.51
C SER A 175 -3.61 -2.86 -18.54
N MET A 176 -3.36 -3.06 -17.24
CA MET A 176 -3.34 -1.98 -16.25
C MET A 176 -2.24 -0.94 -16.50
N LYS A 177 -1.06 -1.38 -16.99
CA LYS A 177 0.01 -0.44 -17.41
C LYS A 177 -0.40 0.37 -18.62
N ALA A 178 -1.01 -0.26 -19.64
CA ALA A 178 -1.50 0.42 -20.83
C ALA A 178 -2.61 1.42 -20.48
N ILE A 179 -3.58 1.03 -19.63
CA ILE A 179 -4.61 1.94 -19.11
C ILE A 179 -3.99 3.13 -18.40
N GLY A 180 -3.01 2.89 -17.51
CA GLY A 180 -2.35 3.95 -16.77
C GLY A 180 -1.65 4.96 -17.67
N ALA A 181 -0.95 4.50 -18.70
CA ALA A 181 -0.28 5.37 -19.69
C ALA A 181 -1.29 6.18 -20.51
N ALA A 182 -2.32 5.53 -21.06
CA ALA A 182 -3.34 6.20 -21.86
C ALA A 182 -4.17 7.19 -21.01
N PHE A 183 -4.50 6.84 -19.78
CA PHE A 183 -5.19 7.75 -18.86
C PHE A 183 -4.34 8.97 -18.49
N ALA A 184 -3.02 8.80 -18.35
CA ALA A 184 -2.11 9.93 -18.08
C ALA A 184 -2.12 10.96 -19.22
N THR A 185 -2.29 10.55 -20.47
CA THR A 185 -2.48 11.44 -21.61
C THR A 185 -3.86 12.09 -21.56
N LEU A 186 -4.90 11.29 -21.45
CA LEU A 186 -6.29 11.76 -21.53
C LEU A 186 -6.66 12.78 -20.42
N ARG A 187 -6.10 12.65 -19.24
CA ARG A 187 -6.38 13.56 -18.12
C ARG A 187 -5.84 14.97 -18.32
N LEU A 188 -4.99 15.22 -19.31
CA LEU A 188 -4.47 16.55 -19.61
C LEU A 188 -5.54 17.44 -20.22
N ALA A 189 -6.47 16.85 -20.98
CA ALA A 189 -7.57 17.50 -21.67
C ALA A 189 -7.07 18.73 -22.45
N ASP A 190 -5.99 18.52 -23.23
CA ASP A 190 -5.26 19.56 -23.95
C ASP A 190 -5.70 19.63 -25.43
N PRO A 191 -6.40 20.69 -25.87
CA PRO A 191 -6.80 20.85 -27.26
C PRO A 191 -5.66 20.72 -28.27
N ALA A 192 -4.45 21.12 -27.89
CA ALA A 192 -3.28 21.04 -28.75
C ALA A 192 -2.82 19.59 -28.99
N LYS A 193 -3.29 18.64 -28.18
CA LYS A 193 -2.99 17.20 -28.23
C LYS A 193 -4.21 16.36 -28.62
N ALA A 194 -5.18 16.95 -29.27
CA ALA A 194 -6.45 16.30 -29.62
C ALA A 194 -6.28 14.91 -30.27
N ARG A 195 -5.31 14.76 -31.16
CA ARG A 195 -5.01 13.49 -31.81
C ARG A 195 -4.47 12.45 -30.82
N GLU A 196 -3.51 12.83 -30.00
CA GLU A 196 -2.91 11.94 -28.99
C GLU A 196 -3.95 11.49 -27.96
N GLU A 197 -4.85 12.41 -27.56
CA GLU A 197 -5.93 12.10 -26.64
C GLU A 197 -7.00 11.20 -27.25
N ALA A 198 -7.31 11.36 -28.54
CA ALA A 198 -8.21 10.45 -29.26
C ALA A 198 -7.60 9.03 -29.37
N GLU A 199 -6.30 8.91 -29.66
CA GLU A 199 -5.57 7.64 -29.68
C GLU A 199 -5.55 6.99 -28.28
N ALA A 200 -5.36 7.80 -27.21
CA ALA A 200 -5.42 7.34 -25.83
C ALA A 200 -6.81 6.83 -25.43
N ALA A 201 -7.87 7.53 -25.83
CA ALA A 201 -9.25 7.08 -25.62
C ALA A 201 -9.53 5.75 -26.33
N GLY A 202 -9.08 5.58 -27.57
CA GLY A 202 -9.17 4.32 -28.32
C GLY A 202 -8.44 3.18 -27.62
N THR A 203 -7.23 3.45 -27.10
CA THR A 203 -6.45 2.47 -26.31
C THR A 203 -7.20 2.06 -25.05
N LEU A 204 -7.77 3.02 -24.31
CA LEU A 204 -8.57 2.75 -23.11
C LEU A 204 -9.78 1.88 -23.43
N ALA A 205 -10.55 2.21 -24.46
CA ALA A 205 -11.74 1.47 -24.85
C ALA A 205 -11.43 0.00 -25.16
N LYS A 206 -10.38 -0.26 -25.94
CA LYS A 206 -9.91 -1.61 -26.26
C LYS A 206 -9.44 -2.36 -25.01
N THR A 207 -8.57 -1.72 -24.21
CA THR A 207 -7.95 -2.39 -23.06
C THR A 207 -8.98 -2.68 -21.96
N PHE A 208 -9.97 -1.81 -21.74
CA PHE A 208 -11.06 -2.11 -20.81
C PHE A 208 -11.95 -3.27 -21.30
N ALA A 209 -12.07 -3.51 -22.60
CA ALA A 209 -12.76 -4.71 -23.10
C ALA A 209 -12.02 -6.00 -22.69
N ASP A 210 -10.67 -6.00 -22.77
CA ASP A 210 -9.86 -7.13 -22.32
C ASP A 210 -9.98 -7.35 -20.80
N VAL A 211 -9.99 -6.28 -20.01
CA VAL A 211 -10.18 -6.33 -18.56
C VAL A 211 -11.58 -6.83 -18.18
N GLU A 212 -12.62 -6.44 -18.91
CA GLU A 212 -13.99 -6.94 -18.71
C GLU A 212 -14.06 -8.44 -18.98
N ALA A 213 -13.43 -8.93 -20.05
CA ALA A 213 -13.35 -10.35 -20.35
C ALA A 213 -12.64 -11.12 -19.24
N PHE A 214 -11.52 -10.60 -18.71
CA PHE A 214 -10.82 -11.17 -17.56
C PHE A 214 -11.72 -11.32 -16.34
N TRP A 215 -12.52 -10.32 -15.98
CA TRP A 215 -13.41 -10.39 -14.82
C TRP A 215 -14.61 -11.33 -15.03
N LYS A 216 -15.10 -11.43 -16.27
CA LYS A 216 -16.16 -12.40 -16.65
C LYS A 216 -15.70 -13.84 -16.39
N THR A 217 -14.47 -14.20 -16.77
CA THR A 217 -13.91 -15.54 -16.52
C THR A 217 -13.78 -15.87 -15.04
N ARG A 218 -13.66 -14.84 -14.18
CA ARG A 218 -13.54 -14.98 -12.73
C ARG A 218 -14.86 -14.85 -11.97
N SER A 219 -15.98 -14.73 -12.68
CA SER A 219 -17.32 -14.59 -12.10
C SER A 219 -17.42 -13.46 -11.05
N ARG A 220 -16.83 -12.30 -11.38
CA ARG A 220 -16.86 -11.10 -10.51
C ARG A 220 -17.77 -10.03 -11.12
N PRO A 221 -19.10 -10.11 -10.89
CA PRO A 221 -20.06 -9.23 -11.55
C PRO A 221 -19.90 -7.75 -11.20
N ASP A 222 -19.45 -7.43 -10.00
CA ASP A 222 -19.11 -6.08 -9.56
C ASP A 222 -17.96 -5.48 -10.36
N ALA A 223 -16.87 -6.23 -10.55
CA ALA A 223 -15.74 -5.78 -11.36
C ALA A 223 -16.08 -5.68 -12.85
N VAL A 224 -16.94 -6.56 -13.36
CA VAL A 224 -17.50 -6.46 -14.72
C VAL A 224 -18.29 -5.16 -14.86
N GLN A 225 -19.15 -4.83 -13.88
CA GLN A 225 -19.94 -3.60 -13.91
C GLN A 225 -19.05 -2.35 -13.88
N TRP A 226 -18.08 -2.28 -12.97
CA TRP A 226 -17.15 -1.13 -12.91
C TRP A 226 -16.33 -0.97 -14.19
N THR A 227 -15.95 -2.08 -14.82
CA THR A 227 -15.23 -2.03 -16.11
C THR A 227 -16.15 -1.54 -17.23
N ALA A 228 -17.42 -1.95 -17.24
CA ALA A 228 -18.40 -1.45 -18.18
C ALA A 228 -18.70 0.05 -18.00
N ASP A 229 -18.75 0.51 -16.74
CA ASP A 229 -18.93 1.93 -16.42
C ASP A 229 -17.69 2.75 -16.85
N ALA A 230 -16.48 2.21 -16.67
CA ALA A 230 -15.25 2.83 -17.18
C ALA A 230 -15.27 2.96 -18.71
N ARG A 231 -15.69 1.91 -19.44
CA ARG A 231 -15.83 1.96 -20.91
C ARG A 231 -16.81 3.04 -21.34
N LYS A 232 -17.97 3.11 -20.69
CA LYS A 232 -18.98 4.12 -20.97
C LYS A 232 -18.46 5.54 -20.78
N ALA A 233 -17.66 5.74 -19.71
CA ALA A 233 -16.99 7.02 -19.49
C ALA A 233 -15.97 7.34 -20.61
N VAL A 234 -15.19 6.34 -21.04
CA VAL A 234 -14.24 6.50 -22.14
C VAL A 234 -14.94 6.83 -23.47
N ASP A 235 -16.05 6.15 -23.78
CA ASP A 235 -16.83 6.41 -25.00
C ASP A 235 -17.37 7.84 -24.99
N SER A 236 -17.84 8.35 -23.85
CA SER A 236 -18.30 9.73 -23.70
C SER A 236 -17.15 10.73 -23.89
N LEU A 237 -15.96 10.43 -23.33
CA LEU A 237 -14.76 11.25 -23.48
C LEU A 237 -14.29 11.27 -24.95
N ALA A 238 -14.27 10.13 -25.63
CA ALA A 238 -13.91 10.03 -27.03
C ALA A 238 -14.85 10.86 -27.93
N ALA A 239 -16.15 10.81 -27.67
CA ALA A 239 -17.14 11.62 -28.39
C ALA A 239 -16.90 13.13 -28.15
N ALA A 240 -16.63 13.53 -26.90
CA ALA A 240 -16.34 14.92 -26.56
C ALA A 240 -15.05 15.43 -27.22
N ILE A 241 -13.99 14.62 -27.27
CA ILE A 241 -12.73 14.93 -27.96
C ILE A 241 -12.99 15.13 -29.45
N GLY A 242 -13.72 14.19 -30.08
CA GLY A 242 -14.06 14.28 -31.51
C GLY A 242 -14.90 15.50 -31.86
N ALA A 243 -15.71 16.00 -30.92
CA ALA A 243 -16.52 17.20 -31.08
C ALA A 243 -15.78 18.49 -30.63
N GLY A 244 -14.53 18.42 -30.16
CA GLY A 244 -13.78 19.56 -29.65
C GLY A 244 -14.35 20.17 -28.35
N GLN A 245 -15.13 19.40 -27.58
CA GLN A 245 -15.82 19.85 -26.36
C GLN A 245 -14.92 19.66 -25.12
N TRP A 246 -13.86 20.41 -25.04
CA TRP A 246 -12.80 20.24 -24.05
C TRP A 246 -13.24 20.40 -22.59
N GLU A 247 -14.21 21.26 -22.32
CA GLU A 247 -14.79 21.36 -20.97
C GLU A 247 -15.55 20.09 -20.57
N ALA A 248 -16.21 19.43 -21.52
CA ALA A 248 -16.82 18.13 -21.29
C ALA A 248 -15.77 17.03 -21.07
N VAL A 249 -14.63 17.08 -21.77
CA VAL A 249 -13.48 16.19 -21.52
C VAL A 249 -12.98 16.34 -20.10
N LYS A 250 -12.67 17.56 -19.69
CA LYS A 250 -12.22 17.87 -18.30
C LYS A 250 -13.22 17.39 -17.26
N GLY A 251 -14.51 17.62 -17.46
CA GLY A 251 -15.57 17.22 -16.56
C GLY A 251 -15.79 15.71 -16.49
N GLY A 252 -15.48 14.97 -17.55
CA GLY A 252 -15.64 13.52 -17.63
C GLY A 252 -14.49 12.71 -17.03
N VAL A 253 -13.27 13.27 -16.96
CA VAL A 253 -12.09 12.59 -16.40
C VAL A 253 -12.31 12.07 -14.96
N PRO A 254 -12.90 12.84 -14.02
CA PRO A 254 -13.17 12.36 -12.67
C PRO A 254 -14.10 11.14 -12.63
N THR A 255 -15.07 11.04 -13.53
CA THR A 255 -15.99 9.89 -13.61
C THR A 255 -15.23 8.60 -13.97
N LEU A 256 -14.36 8.68 -14.97
CA LEU A 256 -13.48 7.55 -15.32
C LEU A 256 -12.55 7.18 -14.16
N GLN A 257 -11.97 8.15 -13.48
CA GLN A 257 -11.10 7.91 -12.33
C GLN A 257 -11.85 7.22 -11.18
N GLN A 258 -13.10 7.58 -10.93
CA GLN A 258 -13.93 6.95 -9.89
C GLN A 258 -14.15 5.46 -10.18
N ALA A 259 -14.46 5.09 -11.43
CA ALA A 259 -14.64 3.69 -11.83
C ALA A 259 -13.33 2.88 -11.58
N CYS A 260 -12.17 3.44 -11.91
CA CYS A 260 -10.87 2.82 -11.62
C CYS A 260 -10.64 2.61 -10.13
N GLN A 261 -10.98 3.60 -9.30
CA GLN A 261 -10.78 3.53 -7.84
C GLN A 261 -11.63 2.43 -7.19
N SER A 262 -12.87 2.25 -7.61
CA SER A 262 -13.78 1.22 -7.09
C SER A 262 -13.20 -0.19 -7.25
N CYS A 263 -12.74 -0.52 -8.47
CA CYS A 263 -12.11 -1.79 -8.76
C CYS A 263 -10.78 -1.98 -7.98
N HIS A 264 -9.94 -0.94 -7.93
CA HIS A 264 -8.67 -1.00 -7.20
C HIS A 264 -8.87 -1.19 -5.70
N ALA A 265 -9.83 -0.54 -5.09
CA ALA A 265 -10.15 -0.69 -3.66
C ALA A 265 -10.57 -2.12 -3.31
N ALA A 266 -11.37 -2.76 -4.19
CA ALA A 266 -11.86 -4.11 -3.97
C ALA A 266 -10.79 -5.18 -4.25
N TYR A 267 -10.06 -5.07 -5.36
CA TYR A 267 -9.29 -6.19 -5.93
C TYR A 267 -7.78 -5.97 -6.01
N ARG A 268 -7.26 -4.77 -5.71
CA ARG A 268 -5.82 -4.50 -5.74
C ARG A 268 -5.20 -4.56 -4.35
N GLU A 269 -4.21 -5.42 -4.16
CA GLU A 269 -3.38 -5.50 -2.97
C GLU A 269 -1.98 -4.97 -3.27
N ARG A 270 -1.45 -4.14 -2.37
CA ARG A 270 -0.07 -3.72 -2.42
C ARG A 270 0.77 -4.67 -1.58
N LEU A 271 1.82 -5.22 -2.18
CA LEU A 271 2.77 -6.08 -1.50
C LEU A 271 3.86 -5.24 -0.80
N ASP A 272 4.60 -5.86 0.11
CA ASP A 272 5.67 -5.21 0.88
C ASP A 272 6.83 -4.69 0.01
N ASP A 273 7.06 -5.29 -1.16
CA ASP A 273 8.04 -4.85 -2.14
C ASP A 273 7.55 -3.65 -2.98
N GLY A 274 6.36 -3.14 -2.68
CA GLY A 274 5.73 -2.04 -3.39
C GLY A 274 5.00 -2.43 -4.68
N SER A 275 5.11 -3.69 -5.10
CA SER A 275 4.37 -4.21 -6.26
C SER A 275 2.88 -4.40 -5.93
N TYR A 276 2.09 -4.66 -6.95
CA TYR A 276 0.65 -4.88 -6.81
C TYR A 276 0.25 -6.22 -7.41
N ARG A 277 -0.70 -6.87 -6.75
CA ARG A 277 -1.36 -8.05 -7.28
C ARG A 277 -2.86 -8.04 -6.95
N LEU A 278 -3.57 -9.03 -7.47
CA LEU A 278 -4.97 -9.23 -7.11
C LEU A 278 -5.08 -9.77 -5.68
N LYS A 279 -6.04 -9.23 -4.93
CA LYS A 279 -6.47 -9.85 -3.67
C LYS A 279 -7.02 -11.25 -3.96
N LYS A 280 -6.65 -12.21 -3.12
CA LYS A 280 -7.18 -13.58 -3.19
C LYS A 280 -8.59 -13.68 -2.62
#